data_028f931d4c7eb849a17b5f3a34d6c078
#
_entry.id   028f931d4c7eb849a17b5f3a34d6c078
#
_cell.length_a   1.000
_cell.length_b   1.000
_cell.length_c   1.000
_cell.angle_alpha   90.00
_cell.angle_beta   90.00
_cell.angle_gamma   90.00
#
_symmetry.space_group_name_H-M   'P 1'
#
loop_
_entity.id
_entity.type
_entity.pdbx_description
1 polymer ?
#
loop_
_entity_poly.entity_id
_entity_poly.type
_entity_poly.pdbx_seq_one_letter_code
_entity_poly.pdbx_strand_id
1 'polypeptide(L)'
;MEQKIQHTSKKSQTYTKNTQTKRKRVKILWRDAISHAEWLSPTEAKQYKPAINTTEGYLLEKNKHATIVYMSYNDTDIGDTTVIPTENIKSFKFVR
;
A
#
# COMPACT_ATOMS: atom_id res chain seq x y z
N MET A 1 13.84 13.30 9.11
CA MET A 1 13.42 13.50 8.54
C MET A 1 13.45 13.70 8.28
N GLU A 2 12.95 13.52 8.71
CA GLU A 2 12.42 13.52 8.58
C GLU A 2 12.25 13.51 8.39
N GLN A 3 12.55 13.38 8.87
CA GLN A 3 12.05 13.39 8.68
C GLN A 3 11.72 13.40 8.72
N LYS A 4 11.50 12.92 9.29
CA LYS A 4 11.09 12.99 9.27
C LYS A 4 10.71 13.29 9.34
N ILE A 5 10.91 13.40 10.14
CA ILE A 5 10.47 13.74 10.05
C ILE A 5 10.32 13.93 10.49
N GLN A 6 10.02 13.80 11.03
CA GLN A 6 9.72 14.06 11.17
C GLN A 6 9.36 14.18 11.42
N HIS A 7 9.38 14.30 12.30
CA HIS A 7 8.92 14.49 12.40
C HIS A 7 8.42 14.75 12.74
N THR A 8 7.92 14.46 13.28
CA THR A 8 7.36 14.83 13.39
C THR A 8 6.89 14.94 13.84
N SER A 9 6.70 15.07 14.48
CA SER A 9 6.16 15.30 14.59
C SER A 9 5.81 15.48 15.07
N LYS A 10 5.49 15.60 15.69
CA LYS A 10 5.04 15.81 15.84
C LYS A 10 4.38 15.92 15.99
N LYS A 11 4.12 16.02 16.55
CA LYS A 11 3.35 16.04 16.51
C LYS A 11 2.69 15.81 16.83
N SER A 12 2.48 15.73 17.24
CA SER A 12 1.74 15.42 17.37
C SER A 12 1.33 15.03 17.97
N GLN A 13 1.12 15.08 18.62
CA GLN A 13 0.62 14.58 18.92
C GLN A 13 -0.16 14.26 19.28
N THR A 14 -0.67 14.25 19.58
CA THR A 14 -1.54 13.82 19.78
C THR A 14 -2.18 13.10 19.17
N TYR A 15 -2.44 12.66 18.78
CA TYR A 15 -2.90 11.90 18.25
C TYR A 15 -3.33 10.82 18.54
N THR A 16 -3.64 10.76 18.84
CA THR A 16 -3.78 10.04 19.14
C THR A 16 -3.96 8.82 19.22
N LYS A 17 -4.12 8.60 19.88
CA LYS A 17 -4.07 7.25 20.17
C LYS A 17 -5.33 6.51 19.90
N ASN A 18 -6.39 7.14 19.98
CA ASN A 18 -7.64 6.48 19.66
C ASN A 18 -7.69 6.06 18.20
N THR A 19 -6.97 6.76 17.33
CA THR A 19 -6.93 6.33 15.96
C THR A 19 -6.24 5.00 15.82
N GLN A 20 -5.32 4.69 16.73
CA GLN A 20 -4.60 3.44 16.67
C GLN A 20 -5.46 2.25 17.01
N THR A 21 -6.48 2.46 17.84
CA THR A 21 -7.37 1.37 18.21
C THR A 21 -8.34 1.00 17.11
N LYS A 22 -8.38 1.79 16.05
CA LYS A 22 -9.32 1.57 14.96
C LYS A 22 -8.66 1.03 13.71
N ARG A 23 -7.60 0.28 13.87
CA ARG A 23 -6.92 -0.30 12.72
C ARG A 23 -7.84 -1.31 12.04
N LYS A 24 -7.94 -1.19 10.72
CA LYS A 24 -8.78 -2.06 9.93
C LYS A 24 -7.93 -2.80 8.93
N ARG A 25 -8.07 -4.11 8.92
CA ARG A 25 -7.34 -4.95 8.00
C ARG A 25 -8.08 -5.03 6.68
N VAL A 26 -7.31 -5.01 5.60
CA VAL A 26 -7.86 -5.08 4.25
C VAL A 26 -7.09 -6.09 3.44
N LYS A 27 -7.75 -6.62 2.42
CA LYS A 27 -7.13 -7.49 1.42
C LYS A 27 -7.38 -6.84 0.06
N ILE A 28 -6.31 -6.62 -0.68
CA ILE A 28 -6.37 -5.87 -1.93
C ILE A 28 -5.74 -6.70 -3.03
N LEU A 29 -6.48 -6.90 -4.12
CA LEU A 29 -5.94 -7.48 -5.35
C LEU A 29 -5.75 -6.33 -6.32
N TRP A 30 -4.56 -6.21 -6.90
CA TRP A 30 -4.25 -5.08 -7.76
C TRP A 30 -3.30 -5.49 -8.86
N ARG A 31 -3.35 -4.72 -9.97
CA ARG A 31 -2.50 -4.96 -11.12
C ARG A 31 -1.22 -4.19 -10.98
N ASP A 32 -0.12 -4.88 -11.19
CA ASP A 32 1.19 -4.28 -11.07
C ASP A 32 1.94 -4.48 -12.38
N ALA A 33 2.81 -3.55 -12.71
CA ALA A 33 3.67 -3.67 -13.88
C ALA A 33 4.65 -4.80 -13.66
N ILE A 34 5.01 -5.47 -14.75
CA ILE A 34 6.08 -6.46 -14.71
C ILE A 34 7.09 -6.10 -15.79
N SER A 35 8.31 -6.57 -15.59
CA SER A 35 9.41 -6.32 -16.53
C SER A 35 10.08 -7.62 -16.91
N HIS A 36 10.56 -7.67 -18.15
CA HIS A 36 11.31 -8.80 -18.64
C HIS A 36 12.62 -8.28 -19.21
N ALA A 37 13.73 -8.79 -18.70
CA ALA A 37 15.05 -8.33 -19.15
C ALA A 37 15.49 -9.00 -20.43
N GLU A 38 14.97 -10.17 -20.73
CA GLU A 38 15.37 -10.89 -21.91
C GLU A 38 14.76 -10.28 -23.18
N TRP A 39 15.39 -10.57 -24.30
CA TRP A 39 14.88 -10.12 -25.60
C TRP A 39 13.74 -11.03 -26.03
N LEU A 40 12.66 -10.42 -26.50
CA LEU A 40 11.44 -11.11 -26.90
C LEU A 40 11.03 -10.64 -28.29
N SER A 41 10.45 -11.53 -29.07
CA SER A 41 9.81 -11.09 -30.31
C SER A 41 8.57 -10.26 -29.94
N PRO A 42 8.13 -9.37 -30.82
CA PRO A 42 6.88 -8.63 -30.54
C PRO A 42 5.69 -9.56 -30.30
N THR A 43 5.61 -10.67 -31.00
CA THR A 43 4.51 -11.62 -30.82
C THR A 43 4.51 -12.21 -29.43
N GLU A 44 5.69 -12.59 -28.93
CA GLU A 44 5.81 -13.11 -27.56
C GLU A 44 5.48 -12.04 -26.53
N ALA A 45 6.01 -10.84 -26.75
CA ALA A 45 5.81 -9.76 -25.78
C ALA A 45 4.34 -9.40 -25.61
N LYS A 46 3.56 -9.50 -26.69
CA LYS A 46 2.14 -9.15 -26.65
C LYS A 46 1.31 -10.09 -25.78
N GLN A 47 1.85 -11.24 -25.44
CA GLN A 47 1.12 -12.24 -24.64
C GLN A 47 1.22 -12.01 -23.15
N TYR A 48 2.13 -11.14 -22.72
CA TYR A 48 2.30 -10.87 -21.30
C TYR A 48 1.23 -9.92 -20.78
N LYS A 49 0.87 -10.11 -19.54
CA LYS A 49 -0.15 -9.30 -18.86
C LYS A 49 0.42 -8.79 -17.56
N PRO A 50 -0.14 -7.69 -17.05
CA PRO A 50 0.28 -7.19 -15.73
C PRO A 50 0.13 -8.26 -14.66
N ALA A 51 0.99 -8.23 -13.69
CA ALA A 51 0.90 -9.14 -12.56
C ALA A 51 -0.30 -8.78 -11.69
N ILE A 52 -0.90 -9.80 -11.09
CA ILE A 52 -1.94 -9.58 -10.08
C ILE A 52 -1.31 -9.88 -8.73
N ASN A 53 -1.23 -8.84 -7.92
CA ASN A 53 -0.65 -8.96 -6.58
C ASN A 53 -1.76 -8.96 -5.54
N THR A 54 -1.50 -9.68 -4.44
CA THR A 54 -2.39 -9.65 -3.29
C THR A 54 -1.63 -9.00 -2.14
N THR A 55 -2.20 -7.96 -1.57
CA THR A 55 -1.61 -7.27 -0.44
C THR A 55 -2.61 -7.27 0.70
N GLU A 56 -2.14 -7.65 1.87
CA GLU A 56 -2.95 -7.61 3.09
C GLU A 56 -2.22 -6.76 4.12
N GLY A 57 -2.98 -5.95 4.82
CA GLY A 57 -2.40 -5.09 5.84
C GLY A 57 -3.47 -4.23 6.45
N TYR A 58 -3.02 -3.22 7.19
CA TYR A 58 -3.92 -2.27 7.82
C TYR A 58 -4.05 -1.05 6.92
N LEU A 59 -5.28 -0.60 6.72
CA LEU A 59 -5.55 0.55 5.86
C LEU A 59 -5.15 1.83 6.56
N LEU A 60 -4.31 2.63 5.91
CA LEU A 60 -3.99 3.96 6.40
C LEU A 60 -4.85 5.00 5.70
N GLU A 61 -4.93 4.91 4.39
CA GLU A 61 -5.69 5.88 3.61
C GLU A 61 -6.07 5.30 2.26
N LYS A 62 -7.23 5.69 1.77
CA LYS A 62 -7.66 5.32 0.43
C LYS A 62 -8.30 6.53 -0.20
N ASN A 63 -7.67 7.04 -1.25
CA ASN A 63 -8.24 8.14 -2.02
C ASN A 63 -8.11 7.79 -3.49
N LYS A 64 -8.49 8.70 -4.39
CA LYS A 64 -8.53 8.33 -5.79
C LYS A 64 -7.15 8.14 -6.41
N HIS A 65 -6.12 8.62 -5.75
CA HIS A 65 -4.75 8.52 -6.28
C HIS A 65 -3.97 7.37 -5.66
N ALA A 66 -4.16 7.14 -4.37
CA ALA A 66 -3.34 6.17 -3.66
C ALA A 66 -4.14 5.46 -2.59
N THR A 67 -3.82 4.20 -2.42
CA THR A 67 -4.33 3.39 -1.32
C THR A 67 -3.11 2.90 -0.57
N ILE A 68 -3.03 3.24 0.71
CA ILE A 68 -1.84 3.02 1.50
C ILE A 68 -2.15 2.06 2.64
N VAL A 69 -1.35 1.00 2.72
CA VAL A 69 -1.48 0.02 3.79
C VAL A 69 -0.13 -0.19 4.45
N TYR A 70 -0.15 -0.69 5.68
CA TYR A 70 1.06 -0.99 6.42
C TYR A 70 0.88 -2.32 7.16
N MET A 71 2.00 -2.97 7.45
CA MET A 71 1.97 -4.30 8.06
C MET A 71 2.43 -4.28 9.51
N SER A 72 3.19 -3.27 9.90
CA SER A 72 3.78 -3.21 11.23
C SER A 72 3.51 -1.87 11.86
N TYR A 73 3.46 -1.85 13.18
CA TYR A 73 3.26 -0.59 13.88
C TYR A 73 3.79 -0.70 15.31
N ASN A 74 4.06 0.46 15.88
CA ASN A 74 4.35 0.56 17.31
C ASN A 74 3.58 1.76 17.86
N ASP A 75 3.99 2.28 19.01
CA ASP A 75 3.22 3.35 19.66
C ASP A 75 3.18 4.63 18.85
N THR A 76 4.19 4.88 18.02
CA THR A 76 4.30 6.16 17.32
C THR A 76 4.33 6.04 15.80
N ASP A 77 4.78 4.91 15.28
CA ASP A 77 5.09 4.79 13.85
C ASP A 77 4.45 3.57 13.22
N ILE A 78 4.40 3.59 11.90
CA ILE A 78 4.01 2.43 11.11
C ILE A 78 5.18 2.03 10.23
N GLY A 79 5.18 0.76 9.81
CA GLY A 79 6.26 0.22 9.00
C GLY A 79 5.74 -0.73 7.95
N ASP A 80 6.62 -1.07 7.03
CA ASP A 80 6.29 -1.98 5.92
C ASP A 80 5.10 -1.44 5.15
N THR A 81 5.25 -0.23 4.66
CA THR A 81 4.18 0.50 4.00
C THR A 81 4.17 0.21 2.50
N THR A 82 3.01 -0.05 1.96
CA THR A 82 2.82 -0.22 0.52
C THR A 82 1.85 0.83 0.02
N VAL A 83 2.23 1.51 -1.04
CA VAL A 83 1.40 2.53 -1.67
C VAL A 83 0.97 1.99 -3.03
N ILE A 84 -0.32 1.77 -3.18
CA ILE A 84 -0.89 1.16 -4.37
C ILE A 84 -1.64 2.23 -5.16
N PRO A 85 -1.35 2.38 -6.46
CA PRO A 85 -2.20 3.27 -7.28
C PRO A 85 -3.64 2.79 -7.21
N THR A 86 -4.54 3.63 -6.75
CA THR A 86 -5.91 3.20 -6.52
C THR A 86 -6.58 2.69 -7.80
N GLU A 87 -6.25 3.30 -8.93
CA GLU A 87 -6.86 2.88 -10.20
C GLU A 87 -6.43 1.47 -10.61
N ASN A 88 -5.37 0.93 -10.02
CA ASN A 88 -4.90 -0.42 -10.35
C ASN A 88 -5.59 -1.51 -9.52
N ILE A 89 -6.43 -1.14 -8.58
CA ILE A 89 -7.06 -2.10 -7.70
C ILE A 89 -8.20 -2.81 -8.42
N LYS A 90 -8.16 -4.14 -8.38
CA LYS A 90 -9.23 -4.98 -8.91
C LYS A 90 -10.25 -5.32 -7.84
N SER A 91 -9.81 -5.48 -6.62
CA SER A 91 -10.69 -5.93 -5.55
C SER A 91 -10.16 -5.38 -4.23
N PHE A 92 -11.04 -4.88 -3.43
CA PHE A 92 -10.72 -4.30 -2.13
C PHE A 92 -11.78 -4.74 -1.14
N LYS A 93 -11.35 -5.32 -0.03
CA LYS A 93 -12.33 -5.70 0.99
C LYS A 93 -11.70 -5.65 2.37
N PHE A 94 -12.53 -5.36 3.35
CA PHE A 94 -12.13 -5.43 4.73
C PHE A 94 -12.16 -6.89 5.17
N VAL A 95 -11.23 -7.26 6.01
CA VAL A 95 -11.16 -8.62 6.55
C VAL A 95 -11.12 -8.54 8.06
N ARG A 96 -11.53 -9.62 8.70
CA ARG A 96 -11.59 -9.67 10.15
C ARG A 96 -10.32 -10.26 10.75
#